data_a87d9e0ceac1dfa2511a0796bc0cab37
#
_entry.id   a87d9e0ceac1dfa2511a0796bc0cab37
#
_cell.length_a   1.000
_cell.length_b   1.000
_cell.length_c   1.000
_cell.angle_alpha   90.00
_cell.angle_beta   90.00
_cell.angle_gamma   90.00
#
_symmetry.space_group_name_H-M   'P 1'
#
loop_
_entity.id
_entity.type
_entity.pdbx_description
1 polymer ?
#
loop_
_entity_poly.entity_id
_entity_poly.type
_entity_poly.pdbx_seq_one_letter_code
_entity_poly.pdbx_strand_id
1 'polypeptide(L)'
;MFGNAKPPMSETTIKTPISTYGSSKLAIETFCETYSNLFNIKTTVLRFSNAYGPYSLHKKSIIANFLKNILDDKPLIINGDGKTTRDYVHASDISAAIYKSFYQKENYNNFNISTSIETSINDLVSIISSHTKKYDMHNIKVEHSQERIGDMKYNSMNSKKYINKYKINNFISLNTGIQKTIKWFISNYK
;
A
#
# COMPACT_ATOMS: atom_id res chain seq x y z
N MET A 1 2.52 0.30 -13.01
CA MET A 1 1.86 -0.17 -14.25
C MET A 1 1.01 0.92 -14.90
N PHE A 2 0.38 1.82 -14.14
CA PHE A 2 -0.51 2.87 -14.68
C PHE A 2 0.22 4.16 -15.13
N GLY A 3 1.55 4.24 -14.93
CA GLY A 3 2.35 5.40 -15.31
C GLY A 3 1.82 6.71 -14.72
N ASN A 4 1.64 7.72 -15.59
CA ASN A 4 1.13 9.04 -15.21
C ASN A 4 -0.41 9.15 -15.26
N ALA A 5 -1.14 8.04 -15.19
CA ALA A 5 -2.60 8.08 -15.16
C ALA A 5 -3.10 8.86 -13.94
N LYS A 6 -4.20 9.60 -14.13
CA LYS A 6 -4.81 10.42 -13.07
C LYS A 6 -5.48 9.53 -12.02
N PRO A 7 -5.15 9.66 -10.74
CA PRO A 7 -5.83 8.94 -9.66
C PRO A 7 -7.28 9.37 -9.46
N PRO A 8 -8.12 8.52 -8.87
CA PRO A 8 -7.87 7.13 -8.52
C PRO A 8 -7.99 6.19 -9.73
N MET A 9 -6.97 5.35 -9.98
CA MET A 9 -6.96 4.41 -11.10
C MET A 9 -7.94 3.25 -10.86
N SER A 10 -8.73 2.91 -11.88
CA SER A 10 -9.61 1.74 -11.88
C SER A 10 -8.96 0.53 -12.58
N GLU A 11 -9.63 -0.62 -12.56
CA GLU A 11 -9.17 -1.80 -13.27
C GLU A 11 -9.18 -1.63 -14.80
N THR A 12 -10.00 -0.70 -15.31
CA THR A 12 -10.11 -0.36 -16.73
C THR A 12 -9.18 0.78 -17.17
N THR A 13 -8.46 1.41 -16.24
CA THR A 13 -7.48 2.45 -16.57
C THR A 13 -6.40 1.88 -17.48
N ILE A 14 -6.07 2.62 -18.55
CA ILE A 14 -5.03 2.24 -19.53
C ILE A 14 -3.69 2.11 -18.81
N LYS A 15 -3.00 1.02 -19.07
CA LYS A 15 -1.73 0.66 -18.45
C LYS A 15 -0.58 1.15 -19.32
N THR A 16 0.12 2.18 -18.87
CA THR A 16 1.26 2.80 -19.55
C THR A 16 2.45 2.89 -18.60
N PRO A 17 3.13 1.76 -18.30
CA PRO A 17 4.20 1.75 -17.32
C PRO A 17 5.36 2.65 -17.74
N ILE A 18 5.89 3.43 -16.79
CA ILE A 18 7.05 4.32 -16.95
C ILE A 18 8.28 3.85 -16.18
N SER A 19 8.24 2.64 -15.64
CA SER A 19 9.35 2.02 -14.92
C SER A 19 9.46 0.54 -15.24
N THR A 20 10.66 -0.01 -15.12
CA THR A 20 10.92 -1.45 -15.31
C THR A 20 10.08 -2.32 -14.36
N TYR A 21 9.90 -1.86 -13.11
CA TYR A 21 9.02 -2.51 -12.16
C TYR A 21 7.55 -2.50 -12.64
N GLY A 22 7.05 -1.37 -13.09
CA GLY A 22 5.69 -1.26 -13.64
C GLY A 22 5.48 -2.16 -14.85
N SER A 23 6.47 -2.22 -15.75
CA SER A 23 6.46 -3.09 -16.92
C SER A 23 6.46 -4.57 -16.55
N SER A 24 7.28 -4.98 -15.57
CA SER A 24 7.29 -6.38 -15.09
C SER A 24 5.96 -6.79 -14.48
N LYS A 25 5.29 -5.91 -13.73
CA LYS A 25 3.96 -6.19 -13.17
C LYS A 25 2.88 -6.30 -14.25
N LEU A 26 2.95 -5.46 -15.29
CA LEU A 26 2.05 -5.57 -16.43
C LEU A 26 2.26 -6.89 -17.20
N ALA A 27 3.50 -7.28 -17.44
CA ALA A 27 3.83 -8.54 -18.10
C ALA A 27 3.28 -9.75 -17.33
N ILE A 28 3.50 -9.80 -16.01
CA ILE A 28 2.96 -10.87 -15.14
C ILE A 28 1.43 -10.94 -15.26
N GLU A 29 0.74 -9.80 -15.22
CA GLU A 29 -0.71 -9.76 -15.32
C GLU A 29 -1.19 -10.28 -16.68
N THR A 30 -0.52 -9.89 -17.79
CA THR A 30 -0.83 -10.37 -19.15
C THR A 30 -0.60 -11.88 -19.25
N PHE A 31 0.49 -12.42 -18.69
CA PHE A 31 0.71 -13.86 -18.62
C PHE A 31 -0.38 -14.57 -17.86
N CYS A 32 -0.78 -14.06 -16.68
CA CYS A 32 -1.85 -14.63 -15.87
C CYS A 32 -3.17 -14.73 -16.66
N GLU A 33 -3.54 -13.67 -17.37
CA GLU A 33 -4.74 -13.64 -18.21
C GLU A 33 -4.65 -14.64 -19.39
N THR A 34 -3.53 -14.67 -20.08
CA THR A 34 -3.28 -15.58 -21.21
C THR A 34 -3.34 -17.04 -20.76
N TYR A 35 -2.65 -17.40 -19.68
CA TYR A 35 -2.67 -18.77 -19.14
C TYR A 35 -4.05 -19.18 -18.66
N SER A 36 -4.77 -18.26 -18.03
CA SER A 36 -6.14 -18.49 -17.60
C SER A 36 -7.04 -18.87 -18.79
N ASN A 37 -6.94 -18.11 -19.87
CA ASN A 37 -7.76 -18.33 -21.06
C ASN A 37 -7.36 -19.57 -21.86
N LEU A 38 -6.07 -19.85 -22.02
CA LEU A 38 -5.57 -21.00 -22.78
C LEU A 38 -5.74 -22.34 -22.07
N PHE A 39 -5.50 -22.35 -20.77
CA PHE A 39 -5.43 -23.58 -19.98
C PHE A 39 -6.58 -23.74 -18.99
N ASN A 40 -7.57 -22.86 -19.03
CA ASN A 40 -8.72 -22.87 -18.12
C ASN A 40 -8.32 -22.87 -16.62
N ILE A 41 -7.22 -22.17 -16.30
CA ILE A 41 -6.71 -22.02 -14.93
C ILE A 41 -7.38 -20.83 -14.28
N LYS A 42 -8.14 -21.02 -13.21
CA LYS A 42 -8.77 -19.92 -12.46
C LYS A 42 -7.72 -19.01 -11.85
N THR A 43 -7.66 -17.79 -12.32
CA THR A 43 -6.64 -16.82 -11.94
C THR A 43 -7.27 -15.53 -11.44
N THR A 44 -6.80 -15.03 -10.30
CA THR A 44 -7.17 -13.70 -9.79
C THR A 44 -5.93 -12.85 -9.56
N VAL A 45 -5.88 -11.71 -10.21
CA VAL A 45 -4.85 -10.70 -9.99
C VAL A 45 -5.32 -9.69 -8.97
N LEU A 46 -4.57 -9.54 -7.87
CA LEU A 46 -4.83 -8.54 -6.83
C LEU A 46 -3.75 -7.45 -6.88
N ARG A 47 -4.14 -6.23 -7.22
CA ARG A 47 -3.25 -5.06 -7.27
C ARG A 47 -3.36 -4.30 -5.96
N PHE A 48 -2.32 -4.39 -5.14
CA PHE A 48 -2.31 -3.72 -3.83
C PHE A 48 -1.77 -2.29 -3.93
N SER A 49 -2.39 -1.37 -3.20
CA SER A 49 -1.78 -0.09 -2.83
C SER A 49 -0.59 -0.30 -1.89
N ASN A 50 -0.12 0.73 -1.20
CA ASN A 50 1.04 0.62 -0.31
C ASN A 50 0.71 -0.24 0.92
N ALA A 51 1.14 -1.50 0.87
CA ALA A 51 0.90 -2.46 1.93
C ALA A 51 1.72 -2.13 3.20
N TYR A 52 1.07 -2.11 4.36
CA TYR A 52 1.71 -1.93 5.65
C TYR A 52 1.03 -2.80 6.74
N GLY A 53 1.69 -2.97 7.87
CA GLY A 53 1.13 -3.72 9.00
C GLY A 53 2.17 -4.49 9.80
N PRO A 54 1.74 -5.34 10.73
CA PRO A 54 2.59 -6.29 11.44
C PRO A 54 3.43 -7.16 10.49
N TYR A 55 4.49 -7.78 11.03
CA TYR A 55 5.42 -8.67 10.30
C TYR A 55 6.23 -8.00 9.18
N SER A 56 6.34 -6.67 9.18
CA SER A 56 7.03 -5.91 8.15
C SER A 56 8.41 -5.35 8.54
N LEU A 57 9.05 -5.87 9.60
CA LEU A 57 10.38 -5.44 10.05
C LEU A 57 11.45 -5.50 8.97
N HIS A 58 11.42 -6.54 8.13
CA HIS A 58 12.34 -6.72 7.02
C HIS A 58 12.13 -5.74 5.86
N LYS A 59 11.00 -5.06 5.82
CA LYS A 59 10.65 -4.16 4.71
C LYS A 59 11.36 -2.81 4.81
N LYS A 60 11.60 -2.21 3.63
CA LYS A 60 12.11 -0.84 3.45
C LYS A 60 11.00 0.13 3.06
N SER A 61 9.71 -0.21 3.30
CA SER A 61 8.59 0.69 3.06
C SER A 61 8.60 1.85 4.06
N ILE A 62 7.99 2.97 3.68
CA ILE A 62 8.07 4.21 4.47
C ILE A 62 7.59 4.02 5.92
N ILE A 63 6.43 3.36 6.13
CA ILE A 63 5.90 3.11 7.48
C ILE A 63 6.86 2.24 8.30
N ALA A 64 7.37 1.14 7.72
CA ALA A 64 8.30 0.26 8.42
C ALA A 64 9.61 0.98 8.75
N ASN A 65 10.14 1.81 7.84
CA ASN A 65 11.34 2.60 8.10
C ASN A 65 11.11 3.67 9.17
N PHE A 66 10.00 4.38 9.11
CA PHE A 66 9.69 5.39 10.12
C PHE A 66 9.58 4.77 11.51
N LEU A 67 8.88 3.63 11.65
CA LEU A 67 8.76 2.95 12.95
C LEU A 67 10.11 2.43 13.45
N LYS A 68 10.95 1.86 12.59
CA LYS A 68 12.32 1.47 12.99
C LYS A 68 13.16 2.67 13.42
N ASN A 69 13.11 3.77 12.67
CA ASN A 69 13.86 4.97 13.01
C ASN A 69 13.42 5.56 14.36
N ILE A 70 12.10 5.57 14.64
CA ILE A 70 11.58 6.02 15.93
C ILE A 70 12.10 5.12 17.07
N LEU A 71 12.08 3.81 16.88
CA LEU A 71 12.57 2.85 17.88
C LEU A 71 14.09 2.91 18.09
N ASP A 72 14.84 3.34 17.07
CA ASP A 72 16.29 3.56 17.11
C ASP A 72 16.68 4.99 17.52
N ASP A 73 15.75 5.86 17.89
CA ASP A 73 15.94 7.30 18.15
C ASP A 73 16.63 8.06 16.97
N LYS A 74 16.32 7.63 15.74
CA LYS A 74 16.82 8.23 14.50
C LYS A 74 15.76 9.14 13.86
N PRO A 75 16.18 10.17 13.08
CA PRO A 75 15.24 11.03 12.40
C PRO A 75 14.43 10.31 11.31
N LEU A 76 13.21 10.78 11.08
CA LEU A 76 12.38 10.38 9.94
C LEU A 76 12.84 11.17 8.72
N ILE A 77 13.32 10.48 7.69
CA ILE A 77 13.77 11.12 6.46
C ILE A 77 12.63 11.23 5.46
N ILE A 78 12.22 12.44 5.13
CA ILE A 78 11.20 12.75 4.12
C ILE A 78 11.89 13.23 2.85
N ASN A 79 11.65 12.55 1.71
CA ASN A 79 12.14 13.01 0.42
C ASN A 79 11.21 14.13 -0.11
N GLY A 80 11.79 15.30 -0.43
CA GLY A 80 11.04 16.47 -0.85
C GLY A 80 10.31 17.17 0.30
N ASP A 81 9.18 17.82 -0.01
CA ASP A 81 8.39 18.63 0.92
C ASP A 81 7.33 17.84 1.72
N GLY A 82 7.26 16.52 1.52
CA GLY A 82 6.31 15.65 2.19
C GLY A 82 4.86 15.75 1.70
N LYS A 83 4.57 16.48 0.63
CA LYS A 83 3.22 16.59 0.04
C LYS A 83 2.87 15.45 -0.90
N THR A 84 3.83 14.61 -1.25
CA THR A 84 3.60 13.40 -2.03
C THR A 84 2.58 12.51 -1.31
N THR A 85 1.54 12.06 -2.03
CA THR A 85 0.47 11.24 -1.44
C THR A 85 0.61 9.77 -1.79
N ARG A 86 0.19 8.92 -0.88
CA ARG A 86 0.07 7.47 -1.07
C ARG A 86 -1.25 6.98 -0.44
N ASP A 87 -1.77 5.91 -1.01
CA ASP A 87 -2.86 5.15 -0.43
C ASP A 87 -2.27 3.94 0.30
N TYR A 88 -2.65 3.74 1.54
CA TYR A 88 -2.11 2.71 2.41
C TYR A 88 -3.18 1.66 2.72
N VAL A 89 -2.88 0.38 2.47
CA VAL A 89 -3.77 -0.74 2.75
C VAL A 89 -3.14 -1.67 3.81
N HIS A 90 -3.91 -1.98 4.85
CA HIS A 90 -3.42 -2.80 5.95
C HIS A 90 -3.28 -4.28 5.54
N ALA A 91 -2.25 -4.96 6.05
CA ALA A 91 -1.96 -6.36 5.72
C ALA A 91 -3.13 -7.31 5.99
N SER A 92 -3.95 -7.04 7.01
CA SER A 92 -5.16 -7.84 7.27
C SER A 92 -6.21 -7.73 6.17
N ASP A 93 -6.36 -6.54 5.56
CA ASP A 93 -7.29 -6.35 4.44
C ASP A 93 -6.78 -7.07 3.19
N ILE A 94 -5.46 -7.05 2.97
CA ILE A 94 -4.81 -7.82 1.90
C ILE A 94 -5.04 -9.31 2.11
N SER A 95 -4.82 -9.82 3.33
CA SER A 95 -5.05 -11.23 3.66
C SER A 95 -6.50 -11.63 3.44
N ALA A 96 -7.46 -10.78 3.84
CA ALA A 96 -8.88 -11.00 3.59
C ALA A 96 -9.20 -11.00 2.09
N ALA A 97 -8.56 -10.12 1.30
CA ALA A 97 -8.75 -10.08 -0.15
C ALA A 97 -8.21 -11.36 -0.82
N ILE A 98 -7.04 -11.84 -0.41
CA ILE A 98 -6.47 -13.10 -0.89
C ILE A 98 -7.42 -14.26 -0.56
N TYR A 99 -7.85 -14.38 0.69
CA TYR A 99 -8.77 -15.44 1.11
C TYR A 99 -10.07 -15.45 0.31
N LYS A 100 -10.71 -14.29 0.14
CA LYS A 100 -11.94 -14.16 -0.65
C LYS A 100 -11.74 -14.51 -2.12
N SER A 101 -10.56 -14.22 -2.69
CA SER A 101 -10.26 -14.50 -4.09
C SER A 101 -10.19 -16.00 -4.42
N PHE A 102 -9.93 -16.88 -3.44
CA PHE A 102 -9.96 -18.34 -3.65
C PHE A 102 -11.35 -18.86 -4.07
N TYR A 103 -12.41 -18.17 -3.69
CA TYR A 103 -13.79 -18.57 -3.99
C TYR A 103 -14.34 -17.94 -5.27
N GLN A 104 -13.49 -17.30 -6.05
CA GLN A 104 -13.84 -16.72 -7.33
C GLN A 104 -14.19 -17.82 -8.35
N LYS A 105 -15.25 -17.59 -9.15
CA LYS A 105 -15.79 -18.56 -10.11
C LYS A 105 -15.36 -18.33 -11.55
N GLU A 106 -15.05 -17.08 -11.90
CA GLU A 106 -14.62 -16.68 -13.25
C GLU A 106 -13.21 -17.22 -13.55
N ASN A 107 -12.92 -17.53 -14.82
CA ASN A 107 -11.59 -18.01 -15.20
C ASN A 107 -10.51 -16.98 -14.89
N TYR A 108 -10.73 -15.72 -15.29
CA TYR A 108 -9.81 -14.62 -15.01
C TYR A 108 -10.54 -13.45 -14.39
N ASN A 109 -9.94 -12.84 -13.37
CA ASN A 109 -10.38 -11.57 -12.83
C ASN A 109 -9.21 -10.76 -12.27
N ASN A 110 -9.38 -9.44 -12.19
CA ASN A 110 -8.44 -8.55 -11.53
C ASN A 110 -9.17 -7.57 -10.61
N PHE A 111 -8.56 -7.22 -9.49
CA PHE A 111 -9.11 -6.28 -8.52
C PHE A 111 -8.03 -5.35 -7.98
N ASN A 112 -8.36 -4.09 -7.87
CA ASN A 112 -7.59 -3.15 -7.07
C ASN A 112 -7.97 -3.29 -5.59
N ILE A 113 -6.98 -3.39 -4.72
CA ILE A 113 -7.13 -3.49 -3.27
C ILE A 113 -6.47 -2.26 -2.64
N SER A 114 -7.29 -1.29 -2.27
CA SER A 114 -6.90 0.07 -1.96
C SER A 114 -8.00 0.70 -1.09
N THR A 115 -7.64 1.62 -0.22
CA THR A 115 -8.65 2.37 0.55
C THR A 115 -9.29 3.48 -0.26
N SER A 116 -8.69 3.84 -1.39
CA SER A 116 -9.04 5.00 -2.24
C SER A 116 -8.86 6.34 -1.51
N ILE A 117 -8.08 6.35 -0.42
CA ILE A 117 -7.78 7.54 0.38
C ILE A 117 -6.30 7.90 0.18
N GLU A 118 -6.07 9.09 -0.32
CA GLU A 118 -4.71 9.64 -0.43
C GLU A 118 -4.29 10.29 0.89
N THR A 119 -3.14 9.90 1.39
CA THR A 119 -2.51 10.46 2.59
C THR A 119 -1.16 11.02 2.24
N SER A 120 -0.89 12.28 2.57
CA SER A 120 0.45 12.87 2.40
C SER A 120 1.46 12.26 3.37
N ILE A 121 2.74 12.35 3.06
CA ILE A 121 3.80 11.91 3.98
C ILE A 121 3.75 12.72 5.28
N ASN A 122 3.45 14.01 5.21
CA ASN A 122 3.30 14.86 6.38
C ASN A 122 2.13 14.42 7.28
N ASP A 123 0.98 14.07 6.69
CA ASP A 123 -0.17 13.55 7.44
C ASP A 123 0.17 12.18 8.06
N LEU A 124 0.89 11.32 7.31
CA LEU A 124 1.35 10.03 7.84
C LEU A 124 2.25 10.21 9.07
N VAL A 125 3.21 11.14 9.03
CA VAL A 125 4.06 11.48 10.17
C VAL A 125 3.22 11.96 11.35
N SER A 126 2.25 12.81 11.10
CA SER A 126 1.33 13.31 12.15
C SER A 126 0.55 12.19 12.81
N ILE A 127 0.01 11.23 12.02
CA ILE A 127 -0.69 10.05 12.52
C ILE A 127 0.24 9.18 13.35
N ILE A 128 1.45 8.86 12.86
CA ILE A 128 2.42 8.05 13.60
C ILE A 128 2.78 8.74 14.92
N SER A 129 3.11 10.03 14.88
CA SER A 129 3.49 10.82 16.07
C SER A 129 2.38 10.84 17.13
N SER A 130 1.12 10.92 16.73
CA SER A 130 0.00 10.90 17.67
C SER A 130 -0.12 9.59 18.44
N HIS A 131 0.23 8.46 17.80
CA HIS A 131 0.15 7.15 18.43
C HIS A 131 1.41 6.78 19.24
N THR A 132 2.59 7.23 18.83
CA THR A 132 3.86 6.94 19.52
C THR A 132 3.98 7.67 20.86
N LYS A 133 3.31 8.82 21.00
CA LYS A 133 3.20 9.55 22.30
C LYS A 133 2.69 8.69 23.44
N LYS A 134 1.83 7.71 23.18
CA LYS A 134 1.30 6.77 24.19
C LYS A 134 2.36 5.80 24.73
N TYR A 135 3.52 5.76 24.13
CA TYR A 135 4.65 4.89 24.48
C TYR A 135 5.89 5.71 24.87
N ASP A 136 5.69 6.96 25.35
CA ASP A 136 6.74 7.90 25.76
C ASP A 136 7.75 8.28 24.64
N MET A 137 7.38 8.06 23.37
CA MET A 137 8.19 8.44 22.21
C MET A 137 7.77 9.82 21.71
N HIS A 138 8.21 10.88 22.41
CA HIS A 138 7.74 12.25 22.15
C HIS A 138 8.63 13.03 21.19
N ASN A 139 9.92 12.70 21.06
CA ASN A 139 10.91 13.48 20.32
C ASN A 139 11.16 12.93 18.91
N ILE A 140 10.11 12.92 18.06
CA ILE A 140 10.29 12.50 16.68
C ILE A 140 10.94 13.65 15.90
N LYS A 141 12.18 13.44 15.49
CA LYS A 141 12.91 14.35 14.60
C LYS A 141 12.51 14.06 13.16
N VAL A 142 12.30 15.09 12.35
CA VAL A 142 12.02 14.99 10.92
C VAL A 142 13.07 15.75 10.17
N GLU A 143 13.64 15.11 9.15
CA GLU A 143 14.62 15.72 8.25
C GLU A 143 14.15 15.59 6.81
N HIS A 144 14.39 16.60 6.01
CA HIS A 144 14.05 16.60 4.59
C HIS A 144 15.29 16.34 3.74
N SER A 145 15.14 15.46 2.75
CA SER A 145 16.17 15.16 1.75
C SER A 145 15.70 15.53 0.34
N GLN A 146 16.56 15.42 -0.64
CA GLN A 146 16.21 15.69 -2.04
C GLN A 146 15.05 14.80 -2.52
N GLU A 147 14.19 15.36 -3.36
CA GLU A 147 13.10 14.62 -4.02
C GLU A 147 13.67 13.48 -4.89
N ARG A 148 13.07 12.33 -4.85
CA ARG A 148 13.49 11.19 -5.67
C ARG A 148 13.06 11.38 -7.12
N ILE A 149 14.00 11.30 -8.05
CA ILE A 149 13.71 11.36 -9.48
C ILE A 149 12.80 10.16 -9.87
N GLY A 150 11.70 10.44 -10.54
CA GLY A 150 10.75 9.42 -11.02
C GLY A 150 9.75 8.93 -9.98
N ASP A 151 9.70 9.53 -8.78
CA ASP A 151 8.66 9.21 -7.81
C ASP A 151 7.31 9.82 -8.23
N MET A 152 6.25 9.01 -8.22
CA MET A 152 4.91 9.51 -8.55
C MET A 152 4.39 10.41 -7.42
N LYS A 153 3.91 11.62 -7.78
CA LYS A 153 3.38 12.58 -6.77
C LYS A 153 2.09 12.07 -6.11
N TYR A 154 1.23 11.45 -6.87
CA TYR A 154 -0.08 10.97 -6.42
C TYR A 154 -0.27 9.52 -6.79
N ASN A 155 -0.75 8.71 -5.86
CA ASN A 155 -0.94 7.28 -6.12
C ASN A 155 -2.09 6.72 -5.27
N SER A 156 -3.27 6.58 -5.90
CA SER A 156 -4.39 5.85 -5.32
C SER A 156 -5.13 5.06 -6.38
N MET A 157 -5.81 3.99 -5.96
CA MET A 157 -6.60 3.14 -6.84
C MET A 157 -8.06 3.10 -6.35
N ASN A 158 -8.97 2.82 -7.28
CA ASN A 158 -10.39 2.64 -6.98
C ASN A 158 -10.68 1.15 -6.77
N SER A 159 -11.18 0.78 -5.61
CA SER A 159 -11.50 -0.62 -5.25
C SER A 159 -12.98 -0.94 -5.35
N LYS A 160 -13.81 -0.11 -5.99
CA LYS A 160 -15.26 -0.33 -6.09
C LYS A 160 -15.61 -1.70 -6.67
N LYS A 161 -14.86 -2.21 -7.65
CA LYS A 161 -15.07 -3.53 -8.23
C LYS A 161 -14.95 -4.63 -7.18
N TYR A 162 -13.88 -4.60 -6.37
CA TYR A 162 -13.67 -5.56 -5.28
C TYR A 162 -14.74 -5.43 -4.19
N ILE A 163 -15.01 -4.20 -3.74
CA ILE A 163 -16.00 -3.89 -2.70
C ILE A 163 -17.38 -4.43 -3.10
N ASN A 164 -17.81 -4.17 -4.34
CA ASN A 164 -19.13 -4.60 -4.83
C ASN A 164 -19.20 -6.14 -4.99
N LYS A 165 -18.14 -6.75 -5.53
CA LYS A 165 -18.10 -8.22 -5.74
C LYS A 165 -18.19 -8.99 -4.43
N TYR A 166 -17.44 -8.58 -3.42
CA TYR A 166 -17.30 -9.32 -2.16
C TYR A 166 -18.07 -8.71 -0.98
N LYS A 167 -18.88 -7.67 -1.22
CA LYS A 167 -19.69 -6.99 -0.20
C LYS A 167 -18.84 -6.56 0.99
N ILE A 168 -17.73 -5.87 0.70
CA ILE A 168 -16.82 -5.34 1.73
C ILE A 168 -17.43 -4.09 2.33
N ASN A 169 -17.61 -4.06 3.64
CA ASN A 169 -18.14 -2.88 4.31
C ASN A 169 -17.10 -1.76 4.40
N ASN A 170 -15.93 -2.06 4.97
CA ASN A 170 -14.85 -1.07 5.14
C ASN A 170 -13.49 -1.74 5.15
N PHE A 171 -12.47 -1.00 4.70
CA PHE A 171 -11.06 -1.29 4.98
C PHE A 171 -10.68 -0.75 6.36
N ILE A 172 -9.63 -1.31 6.95
CA ILE A 172 -9.06 -0.79 8.20
C ILE A 172 -8.55 0.63 7.95
N SER A 173 -9.02 1.60 8.74
CA SER A 173 -8.56 2.99 8.62
C SER A 173 -7.05 3.08 8.89
N LEU A 174 -6.36 4.02 8.23
CA LEU A 174 -4.91 4.23 8.44
C LEU A 174 -4.60 4.46 9.92
N ASN A 175 -5.41 5.25 10.60
CA ASN A 175 -5.26 5.53 12.03
C ASN A 175 -5.28 4.25 12.89
N THR A 176 -6.28 3.39 12.69
CA THR A 176 -6.38 2.11 13.41
C THR A 176 -5.26 1.14 13.02
N GLY A 177 -4.91 1.07 11.74
CA GLY A 177 -3.86 0.20 11.25
C GLY A 177 -2.47 0.59 11.76
N ILE A 178 -2.16 1.89 11.82
CA ILE A 178 -0.90 2.41 12.39
C ILE A 178 -0.82 2.06 13.87
N GLN A 179 -1.87 2.24 14.65
CA GLN A 179 -1.90 1.85 16.05
C GLN A 179 -1.55 0.36 16.26
N LYS A 180 -2.17 -0.54 15.48
CA LYS A 180 -1.89 -1.97 15.53
C LYS A 180 -0.45 -2.28 15.13
N THR A 181 0.06 -1.61 14.10
CA THR A 181 1.41 -1.80 13.58
C THR A 181 2.46 -1.35 14.60
N ILE A 182 2.29 -0.17 15.20
CA ILE A 182 3.19 0.34 16.27
C ILE A 182 3.25 -0.64 17.42
N LYS A 183 2.09 -1.09 17.94
CA LYS A 183 2.06 -2.06 19.04
C LYS A 183 2.86 -3.31 18.71
N TRP A 184 2.71 -3.84 17.49
CA TRP A 184 3.44 -5.02 17.07
C TRP A 184 4.94 -4.75 16.94
N PHE A 185 5.35 -3.60 16.38
CA PHE A 185 6.76 -3.23 16.24
C PHE A 185 7.44 -3.12 17.60
N ILE A 186 6.85 -2.41 18.56
CA ILE A 186 7.39 -2.29 19.92
C ILE A 186 7.63 -3.66 20.57
N SER A 187 6.71 -4.61 20.36
CA SER A 187 6.83 -5.95 20.96
C SER A 187 7.82 -6.87 20.23
N ASN A 188 8.26 -6.56 19.00
CA ASN A 188 9.03 -7.48 18.15
C ASN A 188 10.33 -6.88 17.58
N TYR A 189 10.56 -5.58 17.74
CA TYR A 189 11.81 -4.93 17.35
C TYR A 189 12.83 -5.06 18.48
N LYS A 190 13.94 -5.71 18.17
CA LYS A 190 15.07 -5.93 19.12
C LYS A 190 16.31 -5.28 18.53
#